data_6e9e00d4c274729407da4ba0e4d97ee5
#
_entry.id   6e9e00d4c274729407da4ba0e4d97ee5
#
_cell.length_a   1.000
_cell.length_b   1.000
_cell.length_c   1.000
_cell.angle_alpha   90.00
_cell.angle_beta   90.00
_cell.angle_gamma   90.00
#
_symmetry.space_group_name_H-M   'P 1'
#
loop_
_entity.id
_entity.type
_entity.pdbx_description
1 polymer ?
#
loop_
_entity_poly.entity_id
_entity_poly.type
_entity_poly.pdbx_seq_one_letter_code
_entity_poly.pdbx_strand_id
1 'polypeptide(L)'
;NGPRNFIFSGDKLIIPTYFADILNTVDINTLEVTATDMNPGRTETPENKGEKYFNNANHCYQGWQSCNGCHPGDARTDGMNWDLMNDGVGNSKNCKSMLYSHVTPPSMISGVRESAEYAVRAGFKFIQFFEPEEEMAKCVDAYMKSLRPVPSPYLVNGELSDKAKEGRKVFEKLKCGECHSGPYYTDMKMHRIGEDIEFEKGWDTPTLIEVWRTAPYLFDGRAATMEEVFEVHKHGIDKKVSKKDVEALTEYVNSL
;
A
#
# COMPACT_ATOMS: atom_id res chain seq x y z
N ASN A 1 7.98 -18.30 -11.29
CA ASN A 1 7.21 -17.91 -12.49
C ASN A 1 5.83 -17.29 -12.15
N GLY A 2 5.33 -17.39 -10.91
CA GLY A 2 4.16 -16.70 -10.38
C GLY A 2 2.82 -17.10 -11.01
N PRO A 3 2.35 -18.35 -10.86
CA PRO A 3 0.99 -18.71 -11.24
C PRO A 3 0.02 -17.95 -10.32
N ARG A 4 -1.01 -17.31 -10.89
CA ARG A 4 -1.99 -16.55 -10.09
C ARG A 4 -3.42 -17.09 -10.19
N ASN A 5 -3.78 -17.63 -11.34
CA ASN A 5 -5.09 -18.19 -11.60
C ASN A 5 -4.97 -19.44 -12.43
N PHE A 6 -6.03 -20.21 -12.51
CA PHE A 6 -6.15 -21.33 -13.43
C PHE A 6 -7.61 -21.50 -13.88
N ILE A 7 -7.78 -22.12 -15.03
CA ILE A 7 -9.11 -22.51 -15.53
C ILE A 7 -9.07 -23.97 -15.99
N PHE A 8 -10.20 -24.66 -15.87
CA PHE A 8 -10.40 -25.97 -16.48
C PHE A 8 -11.00 -25.81 -17.88
N SER A 9 -10.50 -26.58 -18.84
CA SER A 9 -11.03 -26.70 -20.19
C SER A 9 -11.00 -28.17 -20.61
N GLY A 10 -12.10 -28.89 -20.43
CA GLY A 10 -12.14 -30.34 -20.57
C GLY A 10 -11.17 -31.00 -19.60
N ASP A 11 -10.34 -31.90 -20.11
CA ASP A 11 -9.30 -32.60 -19.34
C ASP A 11 -8.00 -31.80 -19.20
N LYS A 12 -8.04 -30.50 -19.39
CA LYS A 12 -6.87 -29.63 -19.30
C LYS A 12 -7.03 -28.58 -18.22
N LEU A 13 -5.97 -28.37 -17.44
CA LEU A 13 -5.80 -27.26 -16.52
C LEU A 13 -4.88 -26.24 -17.17
N ILE A 14 -5.38 -25.02 -17.37
CA ILE A 14 -4.65 -23.91 -18.02
C ILE A 14 -4.21 -22.94 -16.95
N ILE A 15 -2.91 -22.68 -16.84
CA ILE A 15 -2.28 -21.90 -15.77
C ILE A 15 -1.39 -20.81 -16.41
N PRO A 16 -1.83 -19.55 -16.47
CA PRO A 16 -0.95 -18.45 -16.84
C PRO A 16 0.07 -18.17 -15.75
N THR A 17 1.30 -17.89 -16.13
CA THR A 17 2.34 -17.44 -15.21
C THR A 17 2.62 -15.96 -15.42
N TYR A 18 2.28 -15.17 -14.42
CA TYR A 18 2.28 -13.72 -14.48
C TYR A 18 3.65 -13.10 -14.81
N PHE A 19 4.72 -13.61 -14.19
CA PHE A 19 6.06 -13.02 -14.37
C PHE A 19 6.86 -13.58 -15.56
N ALA A 20 6.37 -14.62 -16.22
CA ALA A 20 7.15 -15.31 -17.26
C ALA A 20 6.49 -15.28 -18.63
N ASP A 21 5.29 -14.71 -18.76
CA ASP A 21 4.46 -14.75 -19.97
C ASP A 21 4.29 -16.17 -20.54
N ILE A 22 4.28 -17.19 -19.67
CA ILE A 22 4.13 -18.58 -20.06
C ILE A 22 2.71 -19.04 -19.73
N LEU A 23 2.06 -19.66 -20.70
CA LEU A 23 0.83 -20.41 -20.49
C LEU A 23 1.16 -21.90 -20.33
N ASN A 24 0.96 -22.43 -19.12
CA ASN A 24 1.11 -23.86 -18.88
C ASN A 24 -0.24 -24.54 -19.08
N THR A 25 -0.24 -25.61 -19.86
CA THR A 25 -1.39 -26.49 -20.03
C THR A 25 -1.02 -27.86 -19.43
N VAL A 26 -1.76 -28.30 -18.43
CA VAL A 26 -1.57 -29.59 -17.76
C VAL A 26 -2.72 -30.49 -18.16
N ASP A 27 -2.42 -31.68 -18.68
CA ASP A 27 -3.40 -32.73 -18.86
C ASP A 27 -3.68 -33.38 -17.49
N ILE A 28 -4.93 -33.34 -17.03
CA ILE A 28 -5.28 -33.79 -15.67
C ILE A 28 -5.24 -35.31 -15.50
N ASN A 29 -5.24 -36.08 -16.58
CA ASN A 29 -5.18 -37.55 -16.54
C ASN A 29 -3.74 -38.05 -16.56
N THR A 30 -2.87 -37.42 -17.37
CA THR A 30 -1.48 -37.84 -17.54
C THR A 30 -0.50 -37.03 -16.70
N LEU A 31 -0.90 -35.83 -16.22
CA LEU A 31 -0.09 -34.82 -15.54
C LEU A 31 1.03 -34.27 -16.44
N GLU A 32 0.95 -34.46 -17.74
CA GLU A 32 1.87 -33.87 -18.68
C GLU A 32 1.65 -32.35 -18.76
N VAL A 33 2.78 -31.60 -18.74
CA VAL A 33 2.77 -30.13 -18.78
C VAL A 33 3.35 -29.66 -20.13
N THR A 34 2.55 -28.90 -20.85
CA THR A 34 3.02 -28.16 -22.04
C THR A 34 3.13 -26.68 -21.69
N ALA A 35 4.31 -26.09 -21.87
CA ALA A 35 4.55 -24.67 -21.67
C ALA A 35 4.59 -23.95 -23.01
N THR A 36 3.76 -22.90 -23.16
CA THR A 36 3.73 -22.05 -24.36
C THR A 36 4.18 -20.65 -23.96
N ASP A 37 5.26 -20.18 -24.58
CA ASP A 37 5.70 -18.78 -24.45
C ASP A 37 4.74 -17.88 -25.21
N MET A 38 4.07 -16.99 -24.50
CA MET A 38 3.08 -16.07 -25.06
C MET A 38 3.69 -14.77 -25.57
N ASN A 39 4.96 -14.50 -25.26
CA ASN A 39 5.66 -13.27 -25.63
C ASN A 39 7.15 -13.52 -25.90
N PRO A 40 7.47 -14.31 -26.94
CA PRO A 40 8.84 -14.64 -27.25
C PRO A 40 9.63 -13.37 -27.63
N GLY A 41 10.76 -13.18 -26.97
CA GLY A 41 11.62 -12.02 -27.19
C GLY A 41 11.30 -10.81 -26.31
N ARG A 42 10.44 -10.94 -25.29
CA ARG A 42 10.20 -9.89 -24.30
C ARG A 42 11.51 -9.41 -23.67
N THR A 43 11.72 -8.11 -23.70
CA THR A 43 12.77 -7.46 -22.91
C THR A 43 12.17 -6.98 -21.59
N GLU A 44 12.73 -7.43 -20.49
CA GLU A 44 12.27 -7.00 -19.15
C GLU A 44 12.74 -5.59 -18.85
N THR A 45 11.80 -4.72 -18.53
CA THR A 45 12.10 -3.36 -18.04
C THR A 45 12.54 -3.40 -16.57
N PRO A 46 13.16 -2.33 -16.05
CA PRO A 46 13.46 -2.21 -14.63
C PRO A 46 12.22 -2.42 -13.74
N GLU A 47 11.05 -1.89 -14.14
CA GLU A 47 9.78 -2.03 -13.43
C GLU A 47 9.34 -3.51 -13.35
N ASN A 48 9.43 -4.23 -14.47
CA ASN A 48 9.09 -5.66 -14.49
C ASN A 48 10.02 -6.49 -13.60
N LYS A 49 11.31 -6.20 -13.64
CA LYS A 49 12.29 -6.85 -12.74
C LYS A 49 12.00 -6.50 -11.29
N GLY A 50 11.71 -5.23 -11.01
CA GLY A 50 11.38 -4.75 -9.67
C GLY A 50 10.13 -5.44 -9.10
N GLU A 51 9.08 -5.59 -9.91
CA GLU A 51 7.88 -6.34 -9.52
C GLU A 51 8.21 -7.80 -9.18
N LYS A 52 9.05 -8.46 -9.98
CA LYS A 52 9.52 -9.82 -9.67
C LYS A 52 10.26 -9.87 -8.34
N TYR A 53 11.18 -8.97 -8.08
CA TYR A 53 11.95 -8.91 -6.83
C TYR A 53 11.04 -8.63 -5.64
N PHE A 54 10.09 -7.73 -5.78
CA PHE A 54 9.11 -7.37 -4.75
C PHE A 54 8.26 -8.57 -4.32
N ASN A 55 7.98 -9.49 -5.24
CA ASN A 55 7.15 -10.67 -5.02
C ASN A 55 7.95 -11.96 -4.75
N ASN A 56 9.28 -11.92 -4.69
CA ASN A 56 10.12 -13.11 -4.64
C ASN A 56 10.75 -13.31 -3.26
N ALA A 57 10.27 -14.30 -2.53
CA ALA A 57 10.78 -14.66 -1.21
C ALA A 57 12.23 -15.24 -1.23
N ASN A 58 12.77 -15.63 -2.39
CA ASN A 58 14.17 -16.07 -2.47
C ASN A 58 15.19 -15.00 -2.11
N HIS A 59 14.77 -13.72 -2.10
CA HIS A 59 15.55 -12.58 -1.63
C HIS A 59 15.27 -12.25 -0.16
N CYS A 60 14.97 -13.26 0.63
CA CYS A 60 14.77 -13.17 2.06
C CYS A 60 15.47 -14.34 2.75
N TYR A 61 16.00 -14.12 3.94
CA TYR A 61 16.59 -15.18 4.74
C TYR A 61 15.63 -16.37 4.88
N GLN A 62 16.07 -17.55 4.48
CA GLN A 62 15.28 -18.78 4.45
C GLN A 62 13.97 -18.72 3.62
N GLY A 63 13.79 -17.70 2.79
CA GLY A 63 12.61 -17.59 1.93
C GLY A 63 11.29 -17.38 2.66
N TRP A 64 11.30 -16.87 3.89
CA TRP A 64 10.11 -16.82 4.74
C TRP A 64 9.08 -15.77 4.29
N GLN A 65 9.50 -14.69 3.62
CA GLN A 65 8.58 -13.69 3.07
C GLN A 65 9.19 -12.93 1.89
N SER A 66 8.35 -12.15 1.23
CA SER A 66 8.74 -11.11 0.26
C SER A 66 8.12 -9.77 0.68
N CYS A 67 8.46 -8.66 0.01
CA CYS A 67 7.82 -7.37 0.26
C CYS A 67 6.29 -7.46 0.12
N ASN A 68 5.81 -8.23 -0.86
CA ASN A 68 4.39 -8.51 -1.07
C ASN A 68 3.73 -9.27 0.11
N GLY A 69 4.49 -9.87 1.00
CA GLY A 69 3.94 -10.54 2.19
C GLY A 69 3.24 -9.56 3.14
N CYS A 70 3.83 -8.37 3.34
CA CYS A 70 3.23 -7.30 4.15
C CYS A 70 2.53 -6.24 3.28
N HIS A 71 2.95 -6.08 2.01
CA HIS A 71 2.42 -5.08 1.10
C HIS A 71 1.77 -5.72 -0.15
N PRO A 72 0.70 -6.54 0.02
CA PRO A 72 -0.02 -7.17 -1.09
C PRO A 72 -0.79 -6.15 -1.94
N GLY A 73 -1.42 -6.62 -3.02
CA GLY A 73 -2.32 -5.81 -3.85
C GLY A 73 -1.62 -4.64 -4.53
N ASP A 74 -0.51 -4.91 -5.20
CA ASP A 74 0.35 -3.92 -5.85
C ASP A 74 0.95 -2.92 -4.86
N ALA A 75 1.68 -3.45 -3.88
CA ALA A 75 2.40 -2.71 -2.85
C ALA A 75 1.49 -1.83 -1.95
N ARG A 76 0.33 -2.33 -1.56
CA ARG A 76 -0.56 -1.63 -0.61
C ARG A 76 -0.30 -2.09 0.82
N THR A 77 -1.22 -2.77 1.46
CA THR A 77 -1.10 -3.20 2.85
C THR A 77 -1.85 -4.51 3.09
N ASP A 78 -1.35 -5.31 4.02
CA ASP A 78 -2.03 -6.49 4.54
C ASP A 78 -3.03 -6.17 5.67
N GLY A 79 -3.07 -4.90 6.12
CA GLY A 79 -3.91 -4.46 7.23
C GLY A 79 -3.47 -4.97 8.60
N MET A 80 -2.27 -5.52 8.71
CA MET A 80 -1.74 -6.05 9.97
C MET A 80 -0.76 -5.09 10.63
N ASN A 81 -0.56 -5.29 11.92
CA ASN A 81 0.42 -4.55 12.71
C ASN A 81 1.72 -5.33 12.82
N TRP A 82 2.81 -4.67 12.53
CA TRP A 82 4.16 -5.22 12.62
C TRP A 82 5.05 -4.39 13.53
N ASP A 83 5.78 -5.05 14.41
CA ASP A 83 6.88 -4.45 15.14
C ASP A 83 8.19 -5.10 14.72
N LEU A 84 8.80 -4.54 13.72
CA LEU A 84 10.04 -5.05 13.13
C LEU A 84 11.28 -4.40 13.73
N MET A 85 11.12 -3.54 14.75
CA MET A 85 12.21 -2.83 15.47
C MET A 85 13.17 -2.07 14.55
N ASN A 86 12.82 -1.88 13.29
CA ASN A 86 13.70 -1.26 12.29
C ASN A 86 13.77 0.28 12.39
N ASP A 87 12.95 0.87 13.22
CA ASP A 87 12.94 2.30 13.55
C ASP A 87 13.47 2.58 14.98
N GLY A 88 13.83 1.53 15.71
CA GLY A 88 14.34 1.64 17.07
C GLY A 88 13.28 1.83 18.14
N VAL A 89 11.99 1.69 17.79
CA VAL A 89 10.85 1.86 18.70
C VAL A 89 10.03 0.58 18.73
N GLY A 90 9.99 -0.04 19.89
CA GLY A 90 9.30 -1.30 20.13
C GLY A 90 7.81 -1.14 20.35
N ASN A 91 7.06 -0.76 19.31
CA ASN A 91 5.61 -0.78 19.32
C ASN A 91 5.08 -1.25 17.95
N SER A 92 3.98 -1.97 17.98
CA SER A 92 3.32 -2.43 16.74
C SER A 92 2.77 -1.25 15.95
N LYS A 93 3.08 -1.25 14.66
CA LYS A 93 2.65 -0.22 13.72
C LYS A 93 1.87 -0.83 12.57
N ASN A 94 0.78 -0.19 12.19
CA ASN A 94 -0.02 -0.60 11.05
C ASN A 94 0.80 -0.54 9.75
N CYS A 95 0.68 -1.58 8.94
CA CYS A 95 1.36 -1.66 7.66
C CYS A 95 0.83 -0.58 6.71
N LYS A 96 1.70 0.32 6.28
CA LYS A 96 1.36 1.47 5.42
C LYS A 96 1.37 1.07 3.94
N SER A 97 0.43 1.59 3.16
CA SER A 97 0.51 1.52 1.69
C SER A 97 1.78 2.18 1.18
N MET A 98 2.41 1.56 0.18
CA MET A 98 3.59 2.10 -0.49
C MET A 98 3.27 2.97 -1.71
N LEU A 99 1.98 3.15 -2.05
CA LEU A 99 1.57 4.04 -3.13
C LEU A 99 2.11 5.45 -2.88
N TYR A 100 2.76 6.01 -3.88
CA TYR A 100 3.38 7.34 -3.83
C TYR A 100 4.53 7.53 -2.83
N SER A 101 5.00 6.48 -2.13
CA SER A 101 6.08 6.61 -1.13
C SER A 101 7.34 7.32 -1.66
N HIS A 102 7.66 7.17 -2.96
CA HIS A 102 8.82 7.80 -3.60
C HIS A 102 8.66 9.30 -3.89
N VAL A 103 7.47 9.85 -3.70
CA VAL A 103 7.18 11.28 -3.92
C VAL A 103 6.57 11.96 -2.70
N THR A 104 6.43 11.22 -1.61
CA THR A 104 5.88 11.70 -0.33
C THR A 104 6.81 11.35 0.84
N PRO A 105 8.06 11.88 0.88
CA PRO A 105 8.94 11.70 2.03
C PRO A 105 8.40 12.44 3.26
N PRO A 106 8.81 12.02 4.49
CA PRO A 106 9.68 10.89 4.83
C PRO A 106 8.97 9.55 4.70
N SER A 107 9.73 8.46 4.74
CA SER A 107 9.18 7.11 4.69
C SER A 107 9.10 6.46 6.06
N MET A 108 8.27 5.43 6.18
CA MET A 108 7.78 4.80 7.40
C MET A 108 6.80 5.72 8.15
N ILE A 109 5.90 5.13 8.94
CA ILE A 109 4.92 5.93 9.70
C ILE A 109 5.57 6.81 10.77
N SER A 110 6.73 6.38 11.28
CA SER A 110 7.56 7.12 12.23
C SER A 110 8.55 8.09 11.55
N GLY A 111 8.52 8.21 10.22
CA GLY A 111 9.38 9.11 9.46
C GLY A 111 10.89 8.89 9.60
N VAL A 112 11.31 7.69 10.02
CA VAL A 112 12.74 7.40 10.34
C VAL A 112 13.62 7.17 9.12
N ARG A 113 13.05 7.16 7.93
CA ARG A 113 13.77 7.05 6.66
C ARG A 113 13.52 8.32 5.83
N GLU A 114 14.59 8.96 5.40
CA GLU A 114 14.51 10.23 4.66
C GLU A 114 13.83 10.09 3.28
N SER A 115 13.89 8.89 2.69
CA SER A 115 13.27 8.61 1.39
C SER A 115 12.82 7.16 1.27
N ALA A 116 11.96 6.87 0.29
CA ALA A 116 11.52 5.52 -0.01
C ALA A 116 12.65 4.65 -0.56
N GLU A 117 13.59 5.22 -1.31
CA GLU A 117 14.77 4.51 -1.77
C GLU A 117 15.58 3.97 -0.56
N TYR A 118 15.73 4.79 0.47
CA TYR A 118 16.40 4.37 1.69
C TYR A 118 15.60 3.29 2.44
N ALA A 119 14.27 3.45 2.46
CA ALA A 119 13.37 2.47 3.09
C ALA A 119 13.40 1.12 2.37
N VAL A 120 13.50 1.07 1.04
CA VAL A 120 13.63 -0.16 0.26
C VAL A 120 14.89 -0.93 0.66
N ARG A 121 16.05 -0.25 0.73
CA ARG A 121 17.31 -0.88 1.14
C ARG A 121 17.26 -1.35 2.59
N ALA A 122 16.66 -0.54 3.46
CA ALA A 122 16.45 -0.91 4.86
C ALA A 122 15.50 -2.12 5.01
N GLY A 123 14.48 -2.22 4.18
CA GLY A 123 13.54 -3.35 4.12
C GLY A 123 14.26 -4.65 3.77
N PHE A 124 15.10 -4.64 2.74
CA PHE A 124 15.92 -5.80 2.42
C PHE A 124 16.85 -6.17 3.59
N LYS A 125 17.58 -5.20 4.12
CA LYS A 125 18.61 -5.44 5.14
C LYS A 125 18.05 -5.86 6.49
N PHE A 126 17.04 -5.16 7.01
CA PHE A 126 16.57 -5.30 8.39
C PHE A 126 15.29 -6.12 8.54
N ILE A 127 14.54 -6.34 7.45
CA ILE A 127 13.29 -7.10 7.47
C ILE A 127 13.47 -8.44 6.76
N GLN A 128 14.12 -8.44 5.59
CA GLN A 128 14.38 -9.66 4.84
C GLN A 128 15.72 -10.31 5.18
N PHE A 129 16.58 -9.62 5.95
CA PHE A 129 17.94 -10.08 6.30
C PHE A 129 18.75 -10.50 5.06
N PHE A 130 18.67 -9.67 4.04
CA PHE A 130 19.31 -9.87 2.74
C PHE A 130 19.99 -8.57 2.29
N GLU A 131 21.22 -8.66 1.79
CA GLU A 131 21.93 -7.51 1.24
C GLU A 131 21.75 -7.52 -0.29
N PRO A 132 20.89 -6.65 -0.86
CA PRO A 132 20.65 -6.63 -2.29
C PRO A 132 21.80 -5.97 -3.03
N GLU A 133 22.06 -6.41 -4.26
CA GLU A 133 22.80 -5.58 -5.21
C GLU A 133 22.02 -4.29 -5.48
N GLU A 134 22.74 -3.17 -5.64
CA GLU A 134 22.12 -1.86 -5.81
C GLU A 134 21.20 -1.81 -7.04
N GLU A 135 21.54 -2.53 -8.10
CA GLU A 135 20.70 -2.62 -9.30
C GLU A 135 19.37 -3.32 -9.03
N MET A 136 19.35 -4.32 -8.14
CA MET A 136 18.11 -4.96 -7.69
C MET A 136 17.23 -3.95 -6.94
N ALA A 137 17.81 -3.21 -6.00
CA ALA A 137 17.09 -2.21 -5.22
C ALA A 137 16.52 -1.09 -6.12
N LYS A 138 17.29 -0.63 -7.11
CA LYS A 138 16.82 0.33 -8.11
C LYS A 138 15.66 -0.20 -8.97
N CYS A 139 15.67 -1.48 -9.30
CA CYS A 139 14.53 -2.09 -10.01
C CYS A 139 13.27 -2.06 -9.13
N VAL A 140 13.38 -2.36 -7.83
CA VAL A 140 12.24 -2.26 -6.90
C VAL A 140 11.75 -0.81 -6.80
N ASP A 141 12.67 0.17 -6.72
CA ASP A 141 12.31 1.59 -6.77
C ASP A 141 11.55 1.95 -8.07
N ALA A 142 12.00 1.43 -9.22
CA ALA A 142 11.33 1.66 -10.51
C ALA A 142 9.91 1.09 -10.52
N TYR A 143 9.73 -0.14 -10.01
CA TYR A 143 8.42 -0.74 -9.84
C TYR A 143 7.51 0.12 -8.95
N MET A 144 7.98 0.52 -7.76
CA MET A 144 7.19 1.33 -6.84
C MET A 144 6.83 2.71 -7.43
N LYS A 145 7.72 3.33 -8.18
CA LYS A 145 7.45 4.58 -8.93
C LYS A 145 6.44 4.39 -10.07
N SER A 146 6.32 3.19 -10.60
CA SER A 146 5.36 2.87 -11.67
C SER A 146 3.93 2.65 -11.18
N LEU A 147 3.73 2.45 -9.86
CA LEU A 147 2.41 2.23 -9.28
C LEU A 147 1.44 3.38 -9.59
N ARG A 148 0.20 3.02 -9.88
CA ARG A 148 -0.87 3.98 -10.16
C ARG A 148 -2.05 3.72 -9.24
N PRO A 149 -2.80 4.77 -8.85
CA PRO A 149 -3.99 4.59 -8.04
C PRO A 149 -5.10 3.91 -8.84
N VAL A 150 -5.91 3.16 -8.14
CA VAL A 150 -7.15 2.60 -8.67
C VAL A 150 -8.31 3.53 -8.28
N PRO A 151 -9.21 3.86 -9.20
CA PRO A 151 -10.37 4.68 -8.89
C PRO A 151 -11.18 4.12 -7.72
N SER A 152 -11.59 4.99 -6.82
CA SER A 152 -12.39 4.58 -5.68
C SER A 152 -13.77 4.06 -6.11
N PRO A 153 -14.27 2.96 -5.49
CA PRO A 153 -15.64 2.48 -5.69
C PRO A 153 -16.72 3.42 -5.11
N TYR A 154 -16.33 4.44 -4.34
CA TYR A 154 -17.23 5.48 -3.82
C TYR A 154 -17.51 6.58 -4.85
N LEU A 155 -16.81 6.58 -5.98
CA LEU A 155 -17.11 7.49 -7.09
C LEU A 155 -18.37 7.03 -7.86
N VAL A 156 -19.17 7.98 -8.30
CA VAL A 156 -20.33 7.74 -9.16
C VAL A 156 -19.99 8.23 -10.56
N ASN A 157 -19.90 7.33 -11.52
CA ASN A 157 -19.46 7.64 -12.89
C ASN A 157 -18.11 8.39 -12.96
N GLY A 158 -17.18 8.06 -12.04
CA GLY A 158 -15.87 8.72 -11.97
C GLY A 158 -15.84 10.06 -11.26
N GLU A 159 -16.96 10.51 -10.70
CA GLU A 159 -17.12 11.80 -10.02
C GLU A 159 -17.52 11.61 -8.56
N LEU A 160 -17.30 12.62 -7.73
CA LEU A 160 -17.77 12.61 -6.35
C LEU A 160 -19.30 12.51 -6.28
N SER A 161 -19.81 11.63 -5.43
CA SER A 161 -21.24 11.61 -5.08
C SER A 161 -21.67 12.94 -4.46
N ASP A 162 -22.97 13.25 -4.43
CA ASP A 162 -23.44 14.48 -3.77
C ASP A 162 -23.11 14.47 -2.28
N LYS A 163 -23.15 13.30 -1.63
CA LYS A 163 -22.72 13.14 -0.24
C LYS A 163 -21.23 13.43 -0.08
N ALA A 164 -20.38 12.95 -0.98
CA ALA A 164 -18.95 13.23 -0.97
C ALA A 164 -18.65 14.73 -1.23
N LYS A 165 -19.40 15.42 -2.08
CA LYS A 165 -19.28 16.87 -2.26
C LYS A 165 -19.59 17.66 -0.98
N GLU A 166 -20.62 17.24 -0.22
CA GLU A 166 -20.86 17.83 1.11
C GLU A 166 -19.72 17.47 2.09
N GLY A 167 -19.20 16.25 2.04
CA GLY A 167 -18.05 15.81 2.83
C GLY A 167 -16.80 16.64 2.56
N ARG A 168 -16.55 17.03 1.32
CA ARG A 168 -15.47 17.95 0.96
C ARG A 168 -15.59 19.30 1.67
N LYS A 169 -16.80 19.86 1.78
CA LYS A 169 -17.03 21.10 2.53
C LYS A 169 -16.75 20.92 4.02
N VAL A 170 -17.08 19.72 4.57
CA VAL A 170 -16.76 19.40 5.97
C VAL A 170 -15.24 19.26 6.15
N PHE A 171 -14.53 18.62 5.23
CA PHE A 171 -13.07 18.52 5.21
C PHE A 171 -12.40 19.89 5.24
N GLU A 172 -12.87 20.83 4.41
CA GLU A 172 -12.40 22.21 4.36
C GLU A 172 -12.74 22.97 5.67
N LYS A 173 -13.96 22.83 6.18
CA LYS A 173 -14.43 23.47 7.44
C LYS A 173 -13.67 23.00 8.66
N LEU A 174 -13.27 21.72 8.70
CA LEU A 174 -12.48 21.12 9.77
C LEU A 174 -10.98 21.32 9.58
N LYS A 175 -10.58 21.93 8.46
CA LYS A 175 -9.19 22.25 8.14
C LYS A 175 -8.28 21.02 7.97
N CYS A 176 -8.85 19.87 7.61
CA CYS A 176 -8.08 18.64 7.37
C CYS A 176 -6.96 18.84 6.33
N GLY A 177 -7.19 19.76 5.37
CA GLY A 177 -6.19 20.14 4.36
C GLY A 177 -4.98 20.91 4.90
N GLU A 178 -4.92 21.28 6.20
CA GLU A 178 -3.69 21.86 6.78
C GLU A 178 -2.56 20.81 6.86
N CYS A 179 -2.91 19.53 7.07
CA CYS A 179 -1.99 18.39 7.02
C CYS A 179 -2.17 17.59 5.71
N HIS A 180 -3.41 17.23 5.36
CA HIS A 180 -3.71 16.47 4.16
C HIS A 180 -3.88 17.40 2.94
N SER A 181 -2.79 17.96 2.46
CA SER A 181 -2.75 19.00 1.41
C SER A 181 -2.10 18.51 0.11
N GLY A 182 -2.20 19.34 -0.92
CA GLY A 182 -1.56 19.12 -2.22
C GLY A 182 -2.13 17.92 -3.00
N PRO A 183 -1.46 17.52 -4.09
CA PRO A 183 -1.98 16.51 -5.02
C PRO A 183 -1.97 15.09 -4.43
N TYR A 184 -1.21 14.86 -3.37
CA TYR A 184 -1.11 13.58 -2.69
C TYR A 184 -1.83 13.55 -1.33
N TYR A 185 -2.53 14.64 -0.95
CA TYR A 185 -3.19 14.75 0.35
C TYR A 185 -2.26 14.46 1.54
N THR A 186 -1.07 15.02 1.49
CA THR A 186 -0.08 15.02 2.58
C THR A 186 0.78 16.28 2.49
N ASP A 187 1.14 16.84 3.63
CA ASP A 187 2.10 17.96 3.73
C ASP A 187 3.55 17.47 3.90
N MET A 188 3.76 16.13 3.90
CA MET A 188 5.08 15.48 4.06
C MET A 188 5.78 15.88 5.35
N LYS A 189 5.02 16.06 6.44
CA LYS A 189 5.53 16.45 7.75
C LYS A 189 5.06 15.50 8.83
N MET A 190 5.75 15.61 9.97
CA MET A 190 5.42 14.87 11.17
C MET A 190 4.49 15.69 12.06
N HIS A 191 3.43 15.07 12.54
CA HIS A 191 2.45 15.72 13.43
C HIS A 191 2.15 14.88 14.66
N ARG A 192 2.01 15.55 15.79
CA ARG A 192 1.45 14.97 17.02
C ARG A 192 -0.05 15.26 17.03
N ILE A 193 -0.86 14.24 16.81
CA ILE A 193 -2.31 14.38 16.72
C ILE A 193 -2.99 13.48 17.74
N GLY A 194 -3.97 14.05 18.45
CA GLY A 194 -4.80 13.33 19.40
C GLY A 194 -4.01 12.79 20.60
N GLU A 195 -4.29 11.55 20.95
CA GLU A 195 -3.67 10.85 22.07
C GLU A 195 -2.33 10.20 21.72
N ASP A 196 -1.92 10.25 20.44
CA ASP A 196 -0.74 9.57 19.90
C ASP A 196 0.53 10.38 20.20
N ILE A 197 0.92 10.39 21.48
CA ILE A 197 2.05 11.17 21.99
C ILE A 197 3.33 10.35 22.21
N GLU A 198 3.29 9.06 21.92
CA GLU A 198 4.39 8.10 22.17
C GLU A 198 5.65 8.46 21.40
N PHE A 199 5.52 9.08 20.24
CA PHE A 199 6.63 9.59 19.45
C PHE A 199 6.80 11.09 19.64
N GLU A 200 7.97 11.53 20.09
CA GLU A 200 8.27 12.94 20.28
C GLU A 200 8.03 13.79 19.04
N LYS A 201 8.41 13.26 17.87
CA LYS A 201 8.22 13.93 16.57
C LYS A 201 6.80 13.79 16.00
N GLY A 202 5.96 12.94 16.57
CA GLY A 202 4.67 12.56 16.01
C GLY A 202 4.78 11.56 14.86
N TRP A 203 3.77 11.53 14.02
CA TRP A 203 3.62 10.57 12.92
C TRP A 203 3.67 11.28 11.57
N ASP A 204 4.21 10.60 10.56
CA ASP A 204 4.16 11.06 9.18
C ASP A 204 2.73 11.16 8.68
N THR A 205 2.38 12.27 8.03
CA THR A 205 1.07 12.46 7.40
C THR A 205 0.95 11.55 6.18
N PRO A 206 0.14 10.48 6.21
CA PRO A 206 0.01 9.60 5.05
C PRO A 206 -0.81 10.26 3.94
N THR A 207 -0.60 9.81 2.70
CA THR A 207 -1.52 10.11 1.61
C THR A 207 -2.93 9.59 1.92
N LEU A 208 -3.96 10.33 1.51
CA LEU A 208 -5.35 9.82 1.56
C LEU A 208 -5.79 9.16 0.25
N ILE A 209 -4.94 9.15 -0.78
CA ILE A 209 -5.30 8.52 -2.06
C ILE A 209 -5.35 7.00 -1.87
N GLU A 210 -6.46 6.40 -2.30
CA GLU A 210 -6.81 4.99 -2.11
C GLU A 210 -6.98 4.57 -0.64
N VAL A 211 -7.22 5.49 0.26
CA VAL A 211 -7.41 5.16 1.67
C VAL A 211 -8.60 4.21 1.91
N TRP A 212 -9.57 4.18 1.01
CA TRP A 212 -10.74 3.30 1.06
C TRP A 212 -10.43 1.80 1.13
N ARG A 213 -9.23 1.38 0.72
CA ARG A 213 -8.82 -0.04 0.73
C ARG A 213 -7.62 -0.34 1.64
N THR A 214 -7.27 0.58 2.54
CA THR A 214 -6.10 0.43 3.40
C THR A 214 -6.44 0.33 4.89
N ALA A 215 -7.67 -0.04 5.21
CA ALA A 215 -8.06 -0.35 6.59
C ALA A 215 -7.21 -1.49 7.16
N PRO A 216 -7.01 -1.52 8.50
CA PRO A 216 -7.43 -0.55 9.51
C PRO A 216 -6.59 0.72 9.50
N TYR A 217 -7.02 1.77 10.22
CA TYR A 217 -6.45 3.10 10.16
C TYR A 217 -5.75 3.51 11.45
N LEU A 218 -5.09 4.66 11.42
CA LEU A 218 -4.19 5.20 12.42
C LEU A 218 -2.88 4.39 12.53
N PHE A 219 -1.94 4.89 13.33
CA PHE A 219 -0.58 4.33 13.35
C PHE A 219 -0.52 2.87 13.82
N ASP A 220 -1.46 2.47 14.64
CA ASP A 220 -1.56 1.13 15.25
C ASP A 220 -2.80 0.33 14.78
N GLY A 221 -3.51 0.81 13.77
CA GLY A 221 -4.68 0.12 13.24
C GLY A 221 -5.90 0.09 14.16
N ARG A 222 -5.94 0.96 15.19
CA ARG A 222 -7.03 0.96 16.19
C ARG A 222 -8.40 1.32 15.64
N ALA A 223 -8.48 1.98 14.50
CA ALA A 223 -9.74 2.30 13.82
C ALA A 223 -9.99 1.29 12.69
N ALA A 224 -10.99 0.44 12.83
CA ALA A 224 -11.34 -0.55 11.83
C ALA A 224 -11.98 0.07 10.58
N THR A 225 -12.64 1.21 10.74
CA THR A 225 -13.33 1.93 9.67
C THR A 225 -12.94 3.41 9.63
N MET A 226 -13.12 4.04 8.48
CA MET A 226 -12.88 5.49 8.35
C MET A 226 -13.85 6.31 9.21
N GLU A 227 -15.06 5.80 9.44
CA GLU A 227 -16.02 6.42 10.34
C GLU A 227 -15.49 6.46 11.79
N GLU A 228 -14.88 5.36 12.27
CA GLU A 228 -14.26 5.29 13.60
C GLU A 228 -13.11 6.29 13.78
N VAL A 229 -12.33 6.56 12.74
CA VAL A 229 -11.29 7.60 12.76
C VAL A 229 -11.86 8.95 13.20
N PHE A 230 -13.08 9.27 12.74
CA PHE A 230 -13.73 10.55 13.03
C PHE A 230 -14.63 10.50 14.27
N GLU A 231 -15.43 9.44 14.46
CA GLU A 231 -16.41 9.35 15.55
C GLU A 231 -15.77 8.94 16.88
N VAL A 232 -14.88 7.96 16.86
CA VAL A 232 -14.28 7.40 18.06
C VAL A 232 -12.99 8.14 18.41
N HIS A 233 -12.06 8.18 17.47
CA HIS A 233 -10.70 8.68 17.73
C HIS A 233 -10.55 10.19 17.50
N LYS A 234 -11.59 10.86 17.00
CA LYS A 234 -11.61 12.32 16.82
C LYS A 234 -10.38 12.89 16.10
N HIS A 235 -9.82 12.12 15.18
CA HIS A 235 -8.60 12.49 14.49
C HIS A 235 -8.72 13.88 13.84
N GLY A 236 -7.90 14.85 14.30
CA GLY A 236 -7.95 16.22 13.82
C GLY A 236 -9.25 16.99 14.11
N ILE A 237 -10.12 16.48 14.98
CA ILE A 237 -11.43 17.08 15.31
C ILE A 237 -11.45 17.57 16.75
N ASP A 238 -11.36 18.89 16.91
CA ASP A 238 -11.35 19.58 18.21
C ASP A 238 -12.73 20.06 18.68
N LYS A 239 -13.76 19.89 17.87
CA LYS A 239 -15.13 20.38 18.11
C LYS A 239 -16.19 19.34 17.81
N LYS A 240 -17.38 19.56 18.31
CA LYS A 240 -18.53 18.68 18.05
C LYS A 240 -18.92 18.74 16.57
N VAL A 241 -18.92 17.57 15.92
CA VAL A 241 -19.36 17.37 14.53
C VAL A 241 -20.65 16.58 14.54
N SER A 242 -21.59 16.90 13.66
CA SER A 242 -22.85 16.15 13.55
C SER A 242 -22.59 14.79 12.90
N LYS A 243 -23.40 13.79 13.21
CA LYS A 243 -23.34 12.47 12.59
C LYS A 243 -23.42 12.57 11.06
N LYS A 244 -24.30 13.42 10.55
CA LYS A 244 -24.45 13.68 9.12
C LYS A 244 -23.15 14.21 8.49
N ASP A 245 -22.45 15.12 9.19
CA ASP A 245 -21.18 15.66 8.72
C ASP A 245 -20.08 14.58 8.71
N VAL A 246 -20.04 13.72 9.75
CA VAL A 246 -19.10 12.59 9.81
C VAL A 246 -19.34 11.62 8.65
N GLU A 247 -20.59 11.23 8.42
CA GLU A 247 -20.95 10.35 7.30
C GLU A 247 -20.56 10.94 5.93
N ALA A 248 -20.75 12.25 5.76
CA ALA A 248 -20.37 12.93 4.52
C ALA A 248 -18.84 13.01 4.38
N LEU A 249 -18.13 13.32 5.45
CA LEU A 249 -16.67 13.36 5.49
C LEU A 249 -16.07 11.98 5.17
N THR A 250 -16.61 10.92 5.76
CA THR A 250 -16.22 9.53 5.50
C THR A 250 -16.39 9.18 4.01
N GLU A 251 -17.53 9.54 3.42
CA GLU A 251 -17.79 9.33 2.00
C GLU A 251 -16.76 10.06 1.11
N TYR A 252 -16.47 11.32 1.45
CA TYR A 252 -15.47 12.11 0.70
C TYR A 252 -14.08 11.50 0.79
N VAL A 253 -13.61 11.18 2.00
CA VAL A 253 -12.27 10.63 2.20
C VAL A 253 -12.14 9.26 1.53
N ASN A 254 -13.17 8.42 1.57
CA ASN A 254 -13.19 7.16 0.85
C ASN A 254 -13.31 7.32 -0.68
N SER A 255 -13.65 8.52 -1.17
CA SER A 255 -13.72 8.79 -2.62
C SER A 255 -12.36 9.22 -3.22
N LEU A 256 -11.31 9.37 -2.38
CA LEU A 256 -9.96 9.80 -2.81
C LEU A 256 -9.08 8.60 -3.31
#